data_9209b863373d07d5314376b46999d235
#
_entry.id   9209b863373d07d5314376b46999d235
#
_cell.length_a   1.000
_cell.length_b   1.000
_cell.length_c   1.000
_cell.angle_alpha   90.00
_cell.angle_beta   90.00
_cell.angle_gamma   90.00
#
_symmetry.space_group_name_H-M   'P 1'
#
loop_
_entity.id
_entity.type
_entity.pdbx_description
1 polymer ?
#
loop_
_entity_poly.entity_id
_entity_poly.type
_entity_poly.pdbx_seq_one_letter_code
_entity_poly.pdbx_strand_id
1 'polypeptide(L)'
;MSVSETTQGLLSTYRQLAPSASVRVSPLCLGAMTFGLAHSKRYGEMTKETAFEIMNSFYDNGGNFIDTANAYHEGQSEQWLGEWMADRKIRDQIVLATKYTSPCSTDPKAIRANYNGNNTKSMRLSIERSLQNLQTTYIDLFYVHYWDYTTSIPELMHALNDLVSSGKVNYLGISDAPAWVVSKANQYARDHGLRQFAVYQGMWNAAMRDFERDIIPMAVNEGMGICPYGVLNQGRFQTAEGFEERKKHNPGRNFIPLSARDQQVSSKLEEVSGKTGHSLFNVALAYVMHKAPFVFPIVGARTTDHLKDNVPALAVRLSESDIAEIDSAYEFDHGFPHTFLSGTLFDGSKPKGAFGPQDVYLTRATNTRFEWVEGPKSISFQK
;
A
#
# COMPACT_ATOMS: atom_id res chain seq x y z
N MET A 1 30.11 -9.92 -7.65
CA MET A 1 29.01 -9.69 -8.61
C MET A 1 28.55 -8.27 -8.42
N SER A 2 28.43 -7.48 -9.49
CA SER A 2 27.98 -6.09 -9.36
C SER A 2 26.49 -6.05 -9.00
N VAL A 3 26.05 -5.05 -8.26
CA VAL A 3 24.64 -4.85 -7.83
C VAL A 3 23.68 -4.87 -9.03
N SER A 4 24.15 -4.58 -10.25
CA SER A 4 23.34 -4.55 -11.46
C SER A 4 22.89 -5.94 -11.96
N GLU A 5 23.64 -7.00 -11.73
CA GLU A 5 23.29 -8.36 -12.19
C GLU A 5 22.31 -9.08 -11.25
N THR A 6 22.27 -8.69 -9.97
CA THR A 6 21.38 -9.31 -8.96
C THR A 6 19.96 -8.74 -8.97
N THR A 7 19.71 -7.58 -9.57
CA THR A 7 18.40 -6.91 -9.56
C THR A 7 17.59 -7.12 -10.83
N GLN A 8 18.23 -7.59 -11.92
CA GLN A 8 17.54 -7.86 -13.17
C GLN A 8 16.55 -9.02 -12.99
N GLY A 9 15.27 -8.76 -13.24
CA GLY A 9 14.18 -9.74 -13.12
C GLY A 9 13.47 -9.78 -11.76
N LEU A 10 13.86 -9.01 -10.75
CA LEU A 10 13.18 -9.02 -9.44
C LEU A 10 11.72 -8.55 -9.54
N LEU A 11 11.42 -7.53 -10.36
CA LEU A 11 10.05 -7.08 -10.59
C LEU A 11 9.21 -8.11 -11.36
N SER A 12 9.82 -8.94 -12.21
CA SER A 12 9.14 -10.01 -12.94
C SER A 12 8.92 -11.29 -12.11
N THR A 13 9.28 -11.29 -10.84
CA THR A 13 8.94 -12.38 -9.90
C THR A 13 7.50 -12.17 -9.42
N TYR A 14 6.54 -12.48 -10.29
CA TYR A 14 5.12 -12.20 -10.03
C TYR A 14 4.58 -13.01 -8.85
N ARG A 15 3.69 -12.37 -8.10
CA ARG A 15 3.00 -12.96 -6.93
C ARG A 15 1.51 -12.86 -7.11
N GLN A 16 0.78 -13.82 -6.57
CA GLN A 16 -0.66 -13.73 -6.40
C GLN A 16 -1.00 -12.54 -5.49
N LEU A 17 -1.95 -11.69 -5.90
CA LEU A 17 -2.30 -10.46 -5.21
C LEU A 17 -2.90 -10.72 -3.82
N ALA A 18 -3.76 -11.73 -3.70
CA ALA A 18 -4.38 -12.12 -2.43
C ALA A 18 -4.87 -13.56 -2.51
N PRO A 19 -5.12 -14.26 -1.39
CA PRO A 19 -5.82 -15.53 -1.38
C PRO A 19 -7.17 -15.49 -2.11
N SER A 20 -7.88 -14.35 -2.02
CA SER A 20 -9.16 -14.11 -2.68
C SER A 20 -9.04 -13.51 -4.10
N ALA A 21 -7.82 -13.20 -4.58
CA ALA A 21 -7.56 -12.61 -5.90
C ALA A 21 -6.32 -13.22 -6.55
N SER A 22 -6.52 -14.14 -7.48
CA SER A 22 -5.44 -14.91 -8.12
C SER A 22 -4.67 -14.17 -9.22
N VAL A 23 -5.03 -12.92 -9.51
CA VAL A 23 -4.26 -12.08 -10.45
C VAL A 23 -2.81 -11.93 -9.99
N ARG A 24 -1.89 -11.98 -10.96
CA ARG A 24 -0.45 -11.94 -10.70
C ARG A 24 0.10 -10.55 -10.91
N VAL A 25 0.78 -10.03 -9.89
CA VAL A 25 1.33 -8.68 -9.86
C VAL A 25 2.83 -8.69 -9.55
N SER A 26 3.53 -7.66 -10.03
CA SER A 26 4.90 -7.39 -9.57
C SER A 26 4.93 -7.14 -8.07
N PRO A 27 6.01 -7.52 -7.35
CA PRO A 27 6.10 -7.41 -5.90
C PRO A 27 6.05 -5.98 -5.36
N LEU A 28 6.39 -4.99 -6.20
CA LEU A 28 6.19 -3.57 -5.93
C LEU A 28 5.09 -3.04 -6.85
N CYS A 29 4.31 -2.09 -6.33
CA CYS A 29 3.29 -1.34 -7.06
C CYS A 29 3.82 0.06 -7.38
N LEU A 30 3.78 0.48 -8.65
CA LEU A 30 4.15 1.85 -9.02
C LEU A 30 3.02 2.82 -8.68
N GLY A 31 3.26 3.77 -7.79
CA GLY A 31 2.32 4.81 -7.43
C GLY A 31 2.42 6.03 -8.35
N ALA A 32 1.32 6.37 -9.02
CA ALA A 32 1.23 7.46 -9.99
C ALA A 32 0.69 8.79 -9.39
N MET A 33 0.62 8.91 -8.05
CA MET A 33 0.09 10.12 -7.40
C MET A 33 0.85 11.41 -7.77
N THR A 34 2.10 11.30 -8.24
CA THR A 34 2.92 12.44 -8.64
C THR A 34 2.85 12.75 -10.13
N PHE A 35 2.16 11.95 -10.93
CA PHE A 35 2.08 12.13 -12.38
C PHE A 35 1.02 13.17 -12.73
N GLY A 36 1.45 14.36 -13.10
CA GLY A 36 0.60 15.48 -13.45
C GLY A 36 1.16 16.84 -13.01
N LEU A 37 0.57 17.91 -13.52
CA LEU A 37 1.00 19.30 -13.31
C LEU A 37 0.08 20.11 -12.39
N ALA A 38 -1.22 19.74 -12.30
CA ALA A 38 -2.22 20.54 -11.60
C ALA A 38 -1.89 20.80 -10.12
N HIS A 39 -1.17 19.89 -9.45
CA HIS A 39 -0.78 20.00 -8.05
C HIS A 39 0.75 20.04 -7.86
N SER A 40 1.51 20.56 -8.83
CA SER A 40 2.99 20.62 -8.79
C SER A 40 3.53 21.34 -7.55
N LYS A 41 2.88 22.42 -7.09
CA LYS A 41 3.22 23.10 -5.84
C LYS A 41 3.20 22.18 -4.61
N ARG A 42 2.35 21.15 -4.64
CA ARG A 42 2.17 20.21 -3.52
C ARG A 42 3.07 18.98 -3.66
N TYR A 43 3.21 18.45 -4.87
CA TYR A 43 3.88 17.16 -5.10
C TYR A 43 5.26 17.28 -5.75
N GLY A 44 5.67 18.50 -6.13
CA GLY A 44 6.84 18.77 -6.93
C GLY A 44 6.52 18.74 -8.43
N GLU A 45 7.44 19.27 -9.22
CA GLU A 45 7.30 19.25 -10.68
C GLU A 45 7.51 17.84 -11.23
N MET A 46 6.67 17.48 -12.21
CA MET A 46 6.73 16.22 -12.94
C MET A 46 6.29 16.50 -14.37
N THR A 47 7.20 16.37 -15.33
CA THR A 47 6.80 16.46 -16.74
C THR A 47 6.18 15.15 -17.21
N LYS A 48 5.41 15.20 -18.29
CA LYS A 48 4.82 14.00 -18.88
C LYS A 48 5.89 13.04 -19.40
N GLU A 49 6.94 13.59 -19.99
CA GLU A 49 8.09 12.83 -20.50
C GLU A 49 8.76 12.06 -19.37
N THR A 50 9.05 12.72 -18.23
CA THR A 50 9.62 12.06 -17.06
C THR A 50 8.68 10.98 -16.49
N ALA A 51 7.38 11.22 -16.45
CA ALA A 51 6.41 10.21 -16.02
C ALA A 51 6.42 8.99 -16.95
N PHE A 52 6.50 9.21 -18.28
CA PHE A 52 6.60 8.13 -19.27
C PHE A 52 7.92 7.36 -19.17
N GLU A 53 9.04 8.04 -18.92
CA GLU A 53 10.33 7.38 -18.66
C GLU A 53 10.27 6.48 -17.42
N ILE A 54 9.65 6.93 -16.33
CA ILE A 54 9.46 6.13 -15.11
C ILE A 54 8.59 4.90 -15.39
N MET A 55 7.45 5.08 -16.07
CA MET A 55 6.55 3.98 -16.45
C MET A 55 7.22 2.99 -17.39
N ASN A 56 7.99 3.48 -18.38
CA ASN A 56 8.79 2.63 -19.26
C ASN A 56 9.81 1.83 -18.47
N SER A 57 10.58 2.49 -17.61
CA SER A 57 11.57 1.83 -16.77
C SER A 57 10.94 0.75 -15.87
N PHE A 58 9.76 1.02 -15.31
CA PHE A 58 9.04 0.03 -14.49
C PHE A 58 8.60 -1.18 -15.31
N TYR A 59 7.91 -0.95 -16.42
CA TYR A 59 7.40 -2.00 -17.30
C TYR A 59 8.51 -2.81 -17.96
N ASP A 60 9.54 -2.17 -18.50
CA ASP A 60 10.65 -2.84 -19.20
C ASP A 60 11.48 -3.72 -18.25
N ASN A 61 11.46 -3.46 -16.93
CA ASN A 61 12.02 -4.32 -15.89
C ASN A 61 11.03 -5.37 -15.32
N GLY A 62 9.85 -5.54 -15.94
CA GLY A 62 8.87 -6.56 -15.58
C GLY A 62 7.79 -6.10 -14.59
N GLY A 63 7.75 -4.83 -14.23
CA GLY A 63 6.67 -4.28 -13.40
C GLY A 63 5.35 -4.23 -14.16
N ASN A 64 4.28 -4.69 -13.52
CA ASN A 64 2.94 -4.69 -14.13
C ASN A 64 1.84 -4.14 -13.23
N PHE A 65 2.13 -3.77 -11.98
CA PHE A 65 1.14 -3.30 -11.03
C PHE A 65 1.28 -1.78 -10.82
N ILE A 66 0.25 -1.02 -11.20
CA ILE A 66 0.26 0.45 -11.15
C ILE A 66 -0.98 0.96 -10.43
N ASP A 67 -0.78 1.92 -9.52
CA ASP A 67 -1.81 2.54 -8.69
C ASP A 67 -1.96 4.02 -9.01
N THR A 68 -3.19 4.45 -9.28
CA THR A 68 -3.60 5.85 -9.46
C THR A 68 -4.88 6.17 -8.69
N ALA A 69 -5.52 7.30 -8.94
CA ALA A 69 -6.86 7.67 -8.47
C ALA A 69 -7.48 8.76 -9.36
N ASN A 70 -8.83 8.82 -9.34
CA ASN A 70 -9.62 9.77 -10.11
C ASN A 70 -9.28 11.25 -9.85
N ALA A 71 -8.80 11.57 -8.63
CA ALA A 71 -8.53 12.93 -8.19
C ALA A 71 -7.06 13.33 -8.31
N TYR A 72 -6.15 12.42 -8.63
CA TYR A 72 -4.73 12.75 -8.70
C TYR A 72 -4.46 13.73 -9.83
N HIS A 73 -3.93 14.91 -9.48
CA HIS A 73 -3.72 16.02 -10.40
C HIS A 73 -4.96 16.33 -11.27
N GLU A 74 -6.15 16.32 -10.63
CA GLU A 74 -7.42 16.62 -11.32
C GLU A 74 -7.76 15.65 -12.46
N GLY A 75 -7.27 14.40 -12.35
CA GLY A 75 -7.44 13.35 -13.36
C GLY A 75 -6.28 13.22 -14.35
N GLN A 76 -5.29 14.12 -14.35
CA GLN A 76 -4.14 14.03 -15.26
C GLN A 76 -3.33 12.74 -15.06
N SER A 77 -3.23 12.23 -13.83
CA SER A 77 -2.53 10.98 -13.57
C SER A 77 -3.15 9.81 -14.35
N GLU A 78 -4.49 9.70 -14.33
CA GLU A 78 -5.19 8.69 -15.15
C GLU A 78 -5.02 8.94 -16.65
N GLN A 79 -5.08 10.20 -17.11
CA GLN A 79 -4.91 10.55 -18.52
C GLN A 79 -3.53 10.14 -19.05
N TRP A 80 -2.47 10.47 -18.33
CA TRP A 80 -1.11 10.12 -18.73
C TRP A 80 -0.87 8.61 -18.74
N LEU A 81 -1.44 7.87 -17.76
CA LEU A 81 -1.41 6.41 -17.76
C LEU A 81 -2.17 5.83 -18.97
N GLY A 82 -3.36 6.37 -19.26
CA GLY A 82 -4.16 5.94 -20.41
C GLY A 82 -3.42 6.12 -21.73
N GLU A 83 -2.86 7.31 -21.96
CA GLU A 83 -2.07 7.61 -23.14
C GLU A 83 -0.84 6.68 -23.27
N TRP A 84 -0.09 6.51 -22.16
CA TRP A 84 1.08 5.64 -22.15
C TRP A 84 0.74 4.17 -22.47
N MET A 85 -0.33 3.63 -21.89
CA MET A 85 -0.77 2.26 -22.18
C MET A 85 -1.25 2.09 -23.61
N ALA A 86 -1.97 3.10 -24.15
CA ALA A 86 -2.47 3.08 -25.52
C ALA A 86 -1.34 3.16 -26.55
N ASP A 87 -0.39 4.08 -26.35
CA ASP A 87 0.77 4.25 -27.25
C ASP A 87 1.61 2.96 -27.34
N ARG A 88 1.80 2.30 -26.22
CA ARG A 88 2.55 1.03 -26.15
C ARG A 88 1.70 -0.21 -26.47
N LYS A 89 0.38 -0.11 -26.53
CA LYS A 89 -0.57 -1.22 -26.73
C LYS A 89 -0.40 -2.34 -25.71
N ILE A 90 -0.27 -1.98 -24.42
CA ILE A 90 0.05 -2.91 -23.34
C ILE A 90 -1.02 -3.01 -22.24
N ARG A 91 -2.23 -2.44 -22.44
CA ARG A 91 -3.28 -2.41 -21.42
C ARG A 91 -3.51 -3.77 -20.73
N ASP A 92 -3.58 -4.84 -21.50
CA ASP A 92 -3.86 -6.19 -20.97
C ASP A 92 -2.68 -6.81 -20.21
N GLN A 93 -1.50 -6.20 -20.27
CA GLN A 93 -0.33 -6.64 -19.50
C GLN A 93 -0.20 -5.91 -18.15
N ILE A 94 -0.98 -4.85 -17.95
CA ILE A 94 -0.94 -4.02 -16.75
C ILE A 94 -2.10 -4.39 -15.83
N VAL A 95 -1.80 -4.63 -14.56
CA VAL A 95 -2.78 -4.68 -13.48
C VAL A 95 -2.95 -3.26 -12.95
N LEU A 96 -4.02 -2.61 -13.38
CA LEU A 96 -4.29 -1.20 -13.17
C LEU A 96 -5.24 -1.00 -12.00
N ALA A 97 -4.81 -0.24 -11.01
CA ALA A 97 -5.61 0.16 -9.87
C ALA A 97 -5.97 1.65 -9.94
N THR A 98 -7.23 1.99 -9.76
CA THR A 98 -7.68 3.37 -9.54
C THR A 98 -8.73 3.44 -8.43
N LYS A 99 -9.06 4.65 -7.98
CA LYS A 99 -9.88 4.89 -6.79
C LYS A 99 -10.92 5.96 -7.05
N TYR A 100 -12.06 5.86 -6.35
CA TYR A 100 -13.07 6.93 -6.30
C TYR A 100 -13.22 7.46 -4.87
N THR A 101 -14.27 8.15 -4.52
CA THR A 101 -14.59 8.82 -3.25
C THR A 101 -14.22 10.31 -3.29
N SER A 102 -12.98 10.65 -3.69
CA SER A 102 -12.57 12.04 -3.89
C SER A 102 -13.31 12.68 -5.07
N PRO A 103 -13.50 14.01 -5.07
CA PRO A 103 -14.24 14.69 -6.14
C PRO A 103 -13.67 14.40 -7.54
N CYS A 104 -14.53 13.97 -8.45
CA CYS A 104 -14.17 13.72 -9.84
C CYS A 104 -14.49 14.90 -10.78
N SER A 105 -15.15 15.97 -10.33
CA SER A 105 -15.41 17.18 -11.12
C SER A 105 -14.46 18.31 -10.76
N THR A 106 -13.88 18.92 -11.79
CA THR A 106 -13.02 20.10 -11.67
C THR A 106 -13.75 21.40 -12.04
N ASP A 107 -15.00 21.32 -12.50
CA ASP A 107 -15.81 22.50 -12.81
C ASP A 107 -16.12 23.30 -11.53
N PRO A 108 -15.65 24.55 -11.40
CA PRO A 108 -15.89 25.38 -10.23
C PRO A 108 -17.36 25.78 -10.06
N LYS A 109 -18.15 25.70 -11.12
CA LYS A 109 -19.60 26.04 -11.12
C LYS A 109 -20.47 24.81 -10.83
N ALA A 110 -19.93 23.61 -10.80
CA ALA A 110 -20.70 22.40 -10.56
C ALA A 110 -21.21 22.32 -9.13
N ILE A 111 -22.44 21.82 -8.95
CA ILE A 111 -22.96 21.40 -7.64
C ILE A 111 -22.23 20.11 -7.26
N ARG A 112 -21.21 20.22 -6.40
CA ARG A 112 -20.26 19.12 -6.09
C ARG A 112 -20.81 18.07 -5.13
N ALA A 113 -22.01 18.25 -4.58
CA ALA A 113 -22.58 17.40 -3.52
C ALA A 113 -22.56 15.89 -3.83
N ASN A 114 -22.66 15.49 -5.09
CA ASN A 114 -22.69 14.08 -5.53
C ASN A 114 -21.52 13.69 -6.42
N TYR A 115 -20.47 14.50 -6.48
CA TYR A 115 -19.21 14.14 -7.19
C TYR A 115 -18.17 13.52 -6.24
N ASN A 116 -18.51 13.36 -4.96
CA ASN A 116 -17.65 12.78 -3.93
C ASN A 116 -18.43 11.83 -3.02
N GLY A 117 -17.72 11.19 -2.08
CA GLY A 117 -18.26 10.23 -1.13
C GLY A 117 -18.42 8.82 -1.72
N ASN A 118 -18.84 7.89 -0.86
CA ASN A 118 -18.93 6.47 -1.22
C ASN A 118 -20.27 6.09 -1.88
N ASN A 119 -21.20 7.03 -2.01
CA ASN A 119 -22.53 6.76 -2.55
C ASN A 119 -22.50 6.29 -4.02
N THR A 120 -23.54 5.57 -4.42
CA THR A 120 -23.70 4.96 -5.75
C THR A 120 -23.54 5.97 -6.89
N LYS A 121 -24.05 7.21 -6.74
CA LYS A 121 -23.98 8.23 -7.80
C LYS A 121 -22.54 8.70 -8.02
N SER A 122 -21.81 9.02 -6.96
CA SER A 122 -20.40 9.39 -7.01
C SER A 122 -19.57 8.28 -7.66
N MET A 123 -19.81 7.03 -7.26
CA MET A 123 -19.13 5.86 -7.79
C MET A 123 -19.32 5.72 -9.31
N ARG A 124 -20.57 5.81 -9.80
CA ARG A 124 -20.89 5.70 -11.24
C ARG A 124 -20.27 6.82 -12.06
N LEU A 125 -20.32 8.06 -11.58
CA LEU A 125 -19.69 9.18 -12.25
C LEU A 125 -18.16 9.03 -12.33
N SER A 126 -17.57 8.57 -11.23
CA SER A 126 -16.12 8.38 -11.13
C SER A 126 -15.61 7.28 -12.06
N ILE A 127 -16.25 6.10 -12.06
CA ILE A 127 -15.80 4.98 -12.90
C ILE A 127 -15.87 5.31 -14.40
N GLU A 128 -16.96 5.96 -14.87
CA GLU A 128 -17.07 6.35 -16.26
C GLU A 128 -15.97 7.33 -16.67
N ARG A 129 -15.67 8.32 -15.81
CA ARG A 129 -14.59 9.27 -16.06
C ARG A 129 -13.22 8.58 -16.02
N SER A 130 -12.97 7.68 -15.06
CA SER A 130 -11.72 6.93 -14.98
C SER A 130 -11.50 6.06 -16.23
N LEU A 131 -12.53 5.37 -16.71
CA LEU A 131 -12.44 4.57 -17.95
C LEU A 131 -12.09 5.43 -19.16
N GLN A 132 -12.68 6.65 -19.26
CA GLN A 132 -12.35 7.61 -20.32
C GLN A 132 -10.91 8.10 -20.22
N ASN A 133 -10.49 8.56 -19.03
CA ASN A 133 -9.14 9.07 -18.81
C ASN A 133 -8.07 7.99 -19.09
N LEU A 134 -8.31 6.78 -18.62
CA LEU A 134 -7.41 5.63 -18.74
C LEU A 134 -7.47 4.95 -20.11
N GLN A 135 -8.36 5.41 -21.02
CA GLN A 135 -8.56 4.87 -22.37
C GLN A 135 -8.75 3.35 -22.38
N THR A 136 -9.58 2.85 -21.48
CA THR A 136 -9.84 1.42 -21.29
C THR A 136 -11.31 1.14 -21.04
N THR A 137 -11.73 -0.10 -21.21
CA THR A 137 -13.11 -0.55 -20.94
C THR A 137 -13.27 -1.22 -19.59
N TYR A 138 -12.17 -1.51 -18.90
CA TYR A 138 -12.16 -2.18 -17.58
C TYR A 138 -11.02 -1.71 -16.67
N ILE A 139 -11.22 -1.87 -15.38
CA ILE A 139 -10.23 -1.63 -14.31
C ILE A 139 -9.94 -2.95 -13.62
N ASP A 140 -8.67 -3.27 -13.38
CA ASP A 140 -8.31 -4.52 -12.70
C ASP A 140 -8.64 -4.46 -11.21
N LEU A 141 -8.34 -3.35 -10.54
CA LEU A 141 -8.58 -3.17 -9.12
C LEU A 141 -9.18 -1.79 -8.83
N PHE A 142 -10.43 -1.76 -8.37
CA PHE A 142 -11.13 -0.51 -8.08
C PHE A 142 -11.29 -0.30 -6.59
N TYR A 143 -10.76 0.80 -6.08
CA TYR A 143 -10.76 1.11 -4.65
C TYR A 143 -11.85 2.09 -4.24
N VAL A 144 -12.46 1.83 -3.09
CA VAL A 144 -12.97 2.89 -2.21
C VAL A 144 -11.76 3.60 -1.62
N HIS A 145 -11.59 4.92 -1.90
CA HIS A 145 -10.37 5.66 -1.56
C HIS A 145 -10.22 5.91 -0.05
N TYR A 146 -11.35 6.17 0.61
CA TYR A 146 -11.47 6.27 2.08
C TYR A 146 -12.93 6.08 2.49
N TRP A 147 -13.16 5.68 3.73
CA TRP A 147 -14.50 5.50 4.27
C TRP A 147 -15.12 6.85 4.69
N ASP A 148 -16.27 7.22 4.16
CA ASP A 148 -16.90 8.53 4.35
C ASP A 148 -17.88 8.62 5.55
N TYR A 149 -18.17 7.48 6.20
CA TYR A 149 -19.14 7.35 7.30
C TYR A 149 -20.59 7.76 6.97
N THR A 150 -20.91 8.09 5.74
CA THR A 150 -22.25 8.52 5.33
C THR A 150 -22.99 7.49 4.49
N THR A 151 -22.25 6.61 3.83
CA THR A 151 -22.81 5.57 2.97
C THR A 151 -22.99 4.27 3.76
N SER A 152 -24.14 3.60 3.59
CA SER A 152 -24.38 2.31 4.21
C SER A 152 -23.57 1.19 3.52
N ILE A 153 -23.14 0.17 4.29
CA ILE A 153 -22.46 -1.00 3.75
C ILE A 153 -23.30 -1.71 2.68
N PRO A 154 -24.62 -1.94 2.86
CA PRO A 154 -25.46 -2.52 1.81
C PRO A 154 -25.42 -1.73 0.50
N GLU A 155 -25.62 -0.40 0.54
CA GLU A 155 -25.57 0.43 -0.67
C GLU A 155 -24.23 0.31 -1.36
N LEU A 156 -23.14 0.44 -0.61
CA LEU A 156 -21.79 0.34 -1.13
C LEU A 156 -21.52 -1.00 -1.82
N MET A 157 -21.80 -2.11 -1.13
CA MET A 157 -21.46 -3.45 -1.63
C MET A 157 -22.29 -3.86 -2.84
N HIS A 158 -23.58 -3.51 -2.89
CA HIS A 158 -24.41 -3.75 -4.08
C HIS A 158 -23.91 -2.93 -5.28
N ALA A 159 -23.64 -1.63 -5.09
CA ALA A 159 -23.17 -0.76 -6.17
C ALA A 159 -21.80 -1.19 -6.72
N LEU A 160 -20.86 -1.63 -5.87
CA LEU A 160 -19.58 -2.19 -6.28
C LEU A 160 -19.76 -3.50 -7.04
N ASN A 161 -20.67 -4.38 -6.57
CA ASN A 161 -20.94 -5.64 -7.24
C ASN A 161 -21.54 -5.44 -8.63
N ASP A 162 -22.36 -4.40 -8.85
CA ASP A 162 -22.87 -4.05 -10.18
C ASP A 162 -21.73 -3.72 -11.14
N LEU A 163 -20.68 -3.03 -10.70
CA LEU A 163 -19.50 -2.74 -11.53
C LEU A 163 -18.74 -4.02 -11.91
N VAL A 164 -18.63 -4.97 -10.98
CA VAL A 164 -17.99 -6.25 -11.28
C VAL A 164 -18.86 -7.08 -12.22
N SER A 165 -20.16 -7.15 -11.97
CA SER A 165 -21.10 -7.91 -12.80
C SER A 165 -21.20 -7.37 -14.23
N SER A 166 -21.04 -6.05 -14.43
CA SER A 166 -21.01 -5.42 -15.75
C SER A 166 -19.66 -5.57 -16.48
N GLY A 167 -18.65 -6.19 -15.86
CA GLY A 167 -17.31 -6.36 -16.44
C GLY A 167 -16.45 -5.10 -16.46
N LYS A 168 -16.90 -4.00 -15.82
CA LYS A 168 -16.10 -2.77 -15.71
C LYS A 168 -14.97 -2.87 -14.68
N VAL A 169 -15.09 -3.78 -13.71
CA VAL A 169 -14.13 -3.97 -12.62
C VAL A 169 -13.88 -5.46 -12.41
N ASN A 170 -12.62 -5.86 -12.26
CA ASN A 170 -12.27 -7.26 -11.98
C ASN A 170 -12.23 -7.56 -10.48
N TYR A 171 -11.57 -6.72 -9.68
CA TYR A 171 -11.38 -6.88 -8.25
C TYR A 171 -11.69 -5.60 -7.48
N LEU A 172 -12.14 -5.75 -6.24
CA LEU A 172 -12.47 -4.65 -5.35
C LEU A 172 -11.39 -4.45 -4.29
N GLY A 173 -11.06 -3.20 -4.02
CA GLY A 173 -10.20 -2.80 -2.92
C GLY A 173 -10.84 -1.72 -2.05
N ILE A 174 -10.32 -1.56 -0.85
CA ILE A 174 -10.69 -0.48 0.06
C ILE A 174 -9.45 0.15 0.68
N SER A 175 -9.43 1.47 0.80
CA SER A 175 -8.34 2.24 1.40
C SER A 175 -8.84 3.04 2.59
N ASP A 176 -7.95 3.32 3.55
CA ASP A 176 -8.17 4.23 4.68
C ASP A 176 -9.56 4.06 5.33
N ALA A 177 -9.88 2.83 5.69
CA ALA A 177 -11.12 2.43 6.37
C ALA A 177 -10.81 1.68 7.67
N PRO A 178 -11.63 1.82 8.73
CA PRO A 178 -11.49 1.01 9.93
C PRO A 178 -11.62 -0.48 9.63
N ALA A 179 -10.82 -1.32 10.29
CA ALA A 179 -10.83 -2.77 10.08
C ALA A 179 -12.24 -3.39 10.28
N TRP A 180 -13.00 -2.92 11.29
CA TRP A 180 -14.35 -3.40 11.54
C TRP A 180 -15.33 -3.13 10.39
N VAL A 181 -15.15 -2.01 9.67
CA VAL A 181 -15.97 -1.66 8.49
C VAL A 181 -15.71 -2.67 7.38
N VAL A 182 -14.43 -3.00 7.15
CA VAL A 182 -14.01 -3.93 6.09
C VAL A 182 -14.51 -5.33 6.38
N SER A 183 -14.30 -5.84 7.61
CA SER A 183 -14.83 -7.15 8.02
C SER A 183 -16.33 -7.23 7.87
N LYS A 184 -17.08 -6.18 8.31
CA LYS A 184 -18.54 -6.14 8.18
C LYS A 184 -18.97 -6.09 6.70
N ALA A 185 -18.26 -5.36 5.85
CA ALA A 185 -18.56 -5.28 4.42
C ALA A 185 -18.32 -6.61 3.71
N ASN A 186 -17.20 -7.27 4.01
CA ASN A 186 -16.89 -8.59 3.44
C ASN A 186 -17.85 -9.67 3.95
N GLN A 187 -18.24 -9.61 5.24
CA GLN A 187 -19.26 -10.54 5.76
C GLN A 187 -20.61 -10.30 5.06
N TYR A 188 -21.03 -9.04 4.93
CA TYR A 188 -22.25 -8.72 4.18
C TYR A 188 -22.21 -9.24 2.75
N ALA A 189 -21.07 -9.08 2.06
CA ALA A 189 -20.90 -9.58 0.70
C ALA A 189 -21.06 -11.12 0.63
N ARG A 190 -20.44 -11.86 1.56
CA ARG A 190 -20.57 -13.33 1.64
C ARG A 190 -22.03 -13.77 1.82
N ASP A 191 -22.74 -13.11 2.75
CA ASP A 191 -24.13 -13.45 3.09
C ASP A 191 -25.11 -13.17 1.94
N HIS A 192 -24.75 -12.26 1.02
CA HIS A 192 -25.61 -11.86 -0.10
C HIS A 192 -25.08 -12.28 -1.49
N GLY A 193 -24.05 -13.12 -1.55
CA GLY A 193 -23.48 -13.58 -2.82
C GLY A 193 -22.82 -12.46 -3.66
N LEU A 194 -22.32 -11.42 -3.01
CA LEU A 194 -21.65 -10.29 -3.65
C LEU A 194 -20.12 -10.47 -3.64
N ARG A 195 -19.43 -9.67 -4.46
CA ARG A 195 -17.96 -9.62 -4.46
C ARG A 195 -17.43 -8.92 -3.21
N GLN A 196 -16.41 -9.52 -2.60
CA GLN A 196 -15.73 -9.01 -1.42
C GLN A 196 -14.57 -8.07 -1.81
N PHE A 197 -14.13 -7.24 -0.89
CA PHE A 197 -12.85 -6.58 -1.01
C PHE A 197 -11.72 -7.61 -0.94
N ALA A 198 -10.83 -7.57 -1.93
CA ALA A 198 -9.67 -8.46 -2.02
C ALA A 198 -8.36 -7.78 -1.60
N VAL A 199 -8.32 -6.46 -1.50
CA VAL A 199 -7.11 -5.70 -1.17
C VAL A 199 -7.44 -4.56 -0.21
N TYR A 200 -6.58 -4.37 0.80
CA TYR A 200 -6.55 -3.20 1.67
C TYR A 200 -5.37 -2.29 1.34
N GLN A 201 -5.63 -1.00 1.21
CA GLN A 201 -4.58 0.01 1.04
C GLN A 201 -4.61 1.01 2.19
N GLY A 202 -3.44 1.46 2.68
CA GLY A 202 -3.36 2.49 3.70
C GLY A 202 -1.93 2.84 4.08
N MET A 203 -1.75 3.84 4.95
CA MET A 203 -0.43 4.30 5.38
C MET A 203 0.17 3.35 6.42
N TRP A 204 1.26 2.69 6.04
CA TRP A 204 2.00 1.82 6.96
C TRP A 204 3.50 1.88 6.69
N ASN A 205 4.29 2.06 7.73
CA ASN A 205 5.75 2.05 7.71
C ASN A 205 6.31 1.85 9.12
N ALA A 206 7.63 1.79 9.27
CA ALA A 206 8.29 1.55 10.55
C ALA A 206 8.02 2.65 11.61
N ALA A 207 7.63 3.88 11.21
CA ALA A 207 7.26 4.96 12.14
C ALA A 207 5.75 5.07 12.38
N MET A 208 4.92 4.38 11.58
CA MET A 208 3.46 4.35 11.66
C MET A 208 2.98 2.91 11.61
N ARG A 209 2.86 2.28 12.77
CA ARG A 209 2.62 0.85 12.95
C ARG A 209 1.17 0.49 13.27
N ASP A 210 0.24 1.44 13.15
CA ASP A 210 -1.16 1.26 13.54
C ASP A 210 -1.87 0.10 12.81
N PHE A 211 -1.40 -0.28 11.63
CA PHE A 211 -1.84 -1.48 10.91
C PHE A 211 -1.70 -2.77 11.71
N GLU A 212 -0.72 -2.83 12.60
CA GLU A 212 -0.38 -4.03 13.38
C GLU A 212 -1.44 -4.35 14.45
N ARG A 213 -2.28 -3.36 14.84
CA ARG A 213 -3.37 -3.59 15.80
C ARG A 213 -4.47 -4.46 15.21
N ASP A 214 -5.15 -3.98 14.17
CA ASP A 214 -6.37 -4.61 13.65
C ASP A 214 -6.38 -4.80 12.14
N ILE A 215 -5.67 -3.94 11.37
CA ILE A 215 -5.74 -3.99 9.91
C ILE A 215 -5.04 -5.23 9.35
N ILE A 216 -3.84 -5.56 9.83
CA ILE A 216 -3.13 -6.78 9.41
C ILE A 216 -3.90 -8.03 9.83
N PRO A 217 -4.31 -8.20 11.12
CA PRO A 217 -5.14 -9.33 11.52
C PRO A 217 -6.42 -9.47 10.68
N MET A 218 -7.12 -8.37 10.42
CA MET A 218 -8.30 -8.35 9.57
C MET A 218 -7.96 -8.79 8.13
N ALA A 219 -6.94 -8.23 7.51
CA ALA A 219 -6.57 -8.55 6.13
C ALA A 219 -6.18 -10.03 5.98
N VAL A 220 -5.44 -10.58 6.94
CA VAL A 220 -5.08 -12.01 6.96
C VAL A 220 -6.33 -12.89 7.10
N ASN A 221 -7.22 -12.53 8.03
CA ASN A 221 -8.46 -13.30 8.27
C ASN A 221 -9.42 -13.26 7.08
N GLU A 222 -9.53 -12.11 6.41
CA GLU A 222 -10.39 -11.91 5.23
C GLU A 222 -9.74 -12.40 3.91
N GLY A 223 -8.50 -12.89 3.95
CA GLY A 223 -7.78 -13.35 2.76
C GLY A 223 -7.49 -12.21 1.77
N MET A 224 -7.11 -11.03 2.28
CA MET A 224 -6.84 -9.83 1.49
C MET A 224 -5.34 -9.59 1.29
N GLY A 225 -4.97 -8.99 0.16
CA GLY A 225 -3.66 -8.40 -0.05
C GLY A 225 -3.56 -7.02 0.63
N ILE A 226 -2.35 -6.59 0.94
CA ILE A 226 -2.06 -5.31 1.60
C ILE A 226 -1.16 -4.48 0.67
N CYS A 227 -1.63 -3.29 0.28
CA CYS A 227 -0.88 -2.35 -0.53
C CYS A 227 -0.54 -1.09 0.28
N PRO A 228 0.51 -1.11 1.12
CA PRO A 228 0.84 0.04 1.93
C PRO A 228 1.42 1.16 1.08
N TYR A 229 0.95 2.40 1.34
CA TYR A 229 1.57 3.61 0.82
C TYR A 229 2.37 4.32 1.92
N GLY A 230 3.24 5.25 1.53
CA GLY A 230 4.08 6.00 2.47
C GLY A 230 5.11 5.13 3.20
N VAL A 231 5.51 4.00 2.63
CA VAL A 231 6.45 3.04 3.25
C VAL A 231 7.80 3.69 3.53
N LEU A 232 8.28 4.58 2.66
CA LEU A 232 9.49 5.39 2.87
C LEU A 232 9.20 6.69 3.66
N ASN A 233 8.08 6.72 4.39
CA ASN A 233 7.65 7.84 5.20
C ASN A 233 7.64 9.18 4.43
N GLN A 234 7.24 9.12 3.14
CA GLN A 234 7.24 10.27 2.22
C GLN A 234 8.61 10.97 2.10
N GLY A 235 9.69 10.20 2.19
CA GLY A 235 11.06 10.68 2.15
C GLY A 235 11.57 11.25 3.48
N ARG A 236 10.87 11.06 4.61
CA ARG A 236 11.33 11.46 5.94
C ARG A 236 12.30 10.45 6.58
N PHE A 237 12.37 9.22 6.08
CA PHE A 237 13.46 8.32 6.44
C PHE A 237 14.72 8.77 5.70
N GLN A 238 15.78 9.05 6.44
CA GLN A 238 17.06 9.52 5.90
C GLN A 238 18.20 8.98 6.77
N THR A 239 19.37 8.84 6.17
CA THR A 239 20.61 8.69 6.94
C THR A 239 20.94 9.97 7.70
N ALA A 240 21.83 9.91 8.68
CA ALA A 240 22.31 11.11 9.39
C ALA A 240 22.84 12.19 8.41
N GLU A 241 23.60 11.76 7.40
CA GLU A 241 24.10 12.63 6.34
C GLU A 241 22.96 13.20 5.47
N GLY A 242 22.01 12.36 5.08
CA GLY A 242 20.84 12.76 4.29
C GLY A 242 19.96 13.81 4.98
N PHE A 243 19.85 13.78 6.31
CA PHE A 243 19.18 14.85 7.06
C PHE A 243 19.90 16.19 6.94
N GLU A 244 21.23 16.20 7.00
CA GLU A 244 22.03 17.44 6.87
C GLU A 244 21.97 18.01 5.44
N GLU A 245 22.01 17.16 4.42
CA GLU A 245 21.82 17.58 3.02
C GLU A 245 20.42 18.16 2.80
N ARG A 246 19.39 17.51 3.34
CA ARG A 246 18.01 17.96 3.19
C ARG A 246 17.74 19.30 3.85
N LYS A 247 18.40 19.61 4.97
CA LYS A 247 18.34 20.95 5.58
C LYS A 247 18.84 22.05 4.64
N LYS A 248 19.84 21.74 3.79
CA LYS A 248 20.43 22.71 2.87
C LYS A 248 19.58 22.93 1.61
N HIS A 249 18.97 21.91 1.08
CA HIS A 249 18.34 21.94 -0.24
C HIS A 249 16.83 21.68 -0.24
N ASN A 250 16.26 21.21 0.86
CA ASN A 250 14.83 20.87 1.07
C ASN A 250 14.03 20.47 -0.22
N PRO A 251 14.46 19.49 -1.00
CA PRO A 251 13.81 19.13 -2.26
C PRO A 251 12.57 18.26 -2.08
N GLY A 252 12.06 18.07 -0.85
CA GLY A 252 11.06 17.08 -0.51
C GLY A 252 9.65 17.63 -0.26
N ARG A 253 8.68 16.71 -0.19
CA ARG A 253 7.32 16.99 0.27
C ARG A 253 7.34 17.34 1.77
N ASN A 254 6.76 18.47 2.13
CA ASN A 254 6.67 18.92 3.53
C ASN A 254 5.23 18.90 4.06
N PHE A 255 4.43 17.87 3.70
CA PHE A 255 3.05 17.80 4.20
C PHE A 255 2.96 17.50 5.67
N ILE A 256 3.86 16.65 6.16
CA ILE A 256 3.92 16.23 7.54
C ILE A 256 5.30 16.64 8.06
N PRO A 257 5.37 17.45 9.12
CA PRO A 257 6.65 17.84 9.72
C PRO A 257 7.45 16.61 10.18
N LEU A 258 8.77 16.70 10.10
CA LEU A 258 9.68 15.70 10.65
C LEU A 258 9.50 15.62 12.17
N SER A 259 9.23 14.43 12.69
CA SER A 259 9.08 14.19 14.12
C SER A 259 10.32 13.53 14.73
N ALA A 260 10.45 13.59 16.06
CA ALA A 260 11.50 12.85 16.77
C ALA A 260 11.41 11.34 16.51
N ARG A 261 10.18 10.79 16.38
CA ARG A 261 9.97 9.39 16.03
C ARG A 261 10.55 9.06 14.65
N ASP A 262 10.35 9.92 13.65
CA ASP A 262 10.91 9.69 12.30
C ASP A 262 12.45 9.59 12.36
N GLN A 263 13.09 10.41 13.18
CA GLN A 263 14.55 10.40 13.37
C GLN A 263 15.02 9.14 14.10
N GLN A 264 14.32 8.71 15.17
CA GLN A 264 14.63 7.50 15.91
C GLN A 264 14.52 6.25 15.01
N VAL A 265 13.43 6.17 14.22
CA VAL A 265 13.24 5.08 13.27
C VAL A 265 14.29 5.10 12.17
N SER A 266 14.63 6.29 11.63
CA SER A 266 15.68 6.43 10.63
C SER A 266 17.03 5.93 11.14
N SER A 267 17.40 6.26 12.40
CA SER A 267 18.63 5.76 13.02
C SER A 267 18.66 4.23 13.10
N LYS A 268 17.55 3.60 13.51
CA LYS A 268 17.50 2.12 13.56
C LYS A 268 17.52 1.48 12.17
N LEU A 269 16.86 2.07 11.19
CA LEU A 269 16.96 1.64 9.80
C LEU A 269 18.38 1.75 9.27
N GLU A 270 19.12 2.82 9.64
CA GLU A 270 20.51 3.02 9.26
C GLU A 270 21.45 2.00 9.92
N GLU A 271 21.24 1.68 11.21
CA GLU A 271 21.98 0.63 11.92
C GLU A 271 21.83 -0.73 11.23
N VAL A 272 20.56 -1.11 10.88
CA VAL A 272 20.28 -2.37 10.17
C VAL A 272 20.80 -2.32 8.74
N SER A 273 20.74 -1.18 8.06
CA SER A 273 21.35 -0.93 6.75
C SER A 273 22.86 -1.26 6.76
N GLY A 274 23.59 -0.75 7.76
CA GLY A 274 25.01 -1.04 7.94
C GLY A 274 25.34 -2.51 8.16
N LYS A 275 24.47 -3.25 8.90
CA LYS A 275 24.63 -4.69 9.17
C LYS A 275 24.35 -5.55 7.94
N THR A 276 23.31 -5.20 7.18
CA THR A 276 22.83 -6.00 6.05
C THR A 276 23.52 -5.67 4.73
N GLY A 277 24.19 -4.51 4.65
CA GLY A 277 24.82 -4.01 3.41
C GLY A 277 23.82 -3.49 2.37
N HIS A 278 22.57 -3.25 2.76
CA HIS A 278 21.52 -2.70 1.90
C HIS A 278 21.24 -1.23 2.26
N SER A 279 20.70 -0.44 1.32
CA SER A 279 20.35 0.94 1.62
C SER A 279 19.24 1.01 2.66
N LEU A 280 19.20 2.08 3.45
CA LEU A 280 18.15 2.37 4.42
C LEU A 280 16.75 2.28 3.79
N PHE A 281 16.57 2.75 2.57
CA PHE A 281 15.31 2.71 1.85
C PHE A 281 14.89 1.27 1.53
N ASN A 282 15.84 0.43 1.13
CA ASN A 282 15.59 -0.98 0.84
C ASN A 282 15.25 -1.76 2.11
N VAL A 283 15.89 -1.45 3.23
CA VAL A 283 15.55 -2.03 4.54
C VAL A 283 14.13 -1.62 4.95
N ALA A 284 13.76 -0.33 4.78
CA ALA A 284 12.41 0.15 5.11
C ALA A 284 11.30 -0.48 4.25
N LEU A 285 11.55 -0.71 2.96
CA LEU A 285 10.62 -1.44 2.08
C LEU A 285 10.52 -2.92 2.47
N ALA A 286 11.66 -3.57 2.72
CA ALA A 286 11.71 -4.96 3.15
C ALA A 286 10.99 -5.17 4.49
N TYR A 287 11.12 -4.24 5.42
CA TYR A 287 10.49 -4.30 6.74
C TYR A 287 8.98 -4.59 6.65
N VAL A 288 8.22 -3.81 5.88
CA VAL A 288 6.77 -4.05 5.77
C VAL A 288 6.47 -5.36 5.04
N MET A 289 7.28 -5.74 4.04
CA MET A 289 7.10 -7.00 3.30
C MET A 289 7.37 -8.24 4.16
N HIS A 290 8.17 -8.12 5.22
CA HIS A 290 8.47 -9.23 6.15
C HIS A 290 7.51 -9.32 7.33
N LYS A 291 6.72 -8.27 7.60
CA LYS A 291 5.79 -8.24 8.74
C LYS A 291 4.44 -8.91 8.49
N ALA A 292 4.03 -9.06 7.23
CA ALA A 292 2.75 -9.69 6.88
C ALA A 292 2.83 -10.42 5.53
N PRO A 293 1.95 -11.42 5.28
CA PRO A 293 1.83 -12.04 3.97
C PRO A 293 1.14 -11.09 2.98
N PHE A 294 1.34 -11.33 1.68
CA PHE A 294 0.67 -10.61 0.58
C PHE A 294 0.80 -9.08 0.63
N VAL A 295 2.00 -8.59 0.96
CA VAL A 295 2.30 -7.15 1.02
C VAL A 295 2.95 -6.69 -0.27
N PHE A 296 2.39 -5.63 -0.88
CA PHE A 296 2.83 -5.01 -2.14
C PHE A 296 3.02 -3.50 -1.94
N PRO A 297 4.20 -3.05 -1.51
CA PRO A 297 4.46 -1.64 -1.25
C PRO A 297 4.21 -0.77 -2.48
N ILE A 298 3.47 0.35 -2.29
CA ILE A 298 3.29 1.36 -3.32
C ILE A 298 4.48 2.30 -3.26
N VAL A 299 5.30 2.28 -4.31
CA VAL A 299 6.49 3.11 -4.45
C VAL A 299 6.23 4.24 -5.43
N GLY A 300 6.39 5.48 -4.96
CA GLY A 300 6.37 6.67 -5.80
C GLY A 300 7.78 7.02 -6.26
N ALA A 301 7.94 7.42 -7.51
CA ALA A 301 9.19 7.89 -8.05
C ALA A 301 9.03 9.28 -8.69
N ARG A 302 10.10 10.11 -8.65
CA ARG A 302 10.19 11.37 -9.38
C ARG A 302 11.26 11.33 -10.47
N THR A 303 12.09 10.29 -10.45
CA THR A 303 13.09 9.97 -11.47
C THR A 303 13.14 8.47 -11.66
N THR A 304 13.69 8.01 -12.77
CA THR A 304 13.92 6.58 -13.02
C THR A 304 14.90 5.98 -12.01
N ASP A 305 15.85 6.78 -11.50
CA ASP A 305 16.83 6.30 -10.51
C ASP A 305 16.16 6.03 -9.15
N HIS A 306 15.21 6.87 -8.71
CA HIS A 306 14.42 6.58 -7.51
C HIS A 306 13.68 5.25 -7.60
N LEU A 307 13.19 4.89 -8.79
CA LEU A 307 12.54 3.59 -8.99
C LEU A 307 13.55 2.45 -8.94
N LYS A 308 14.67 2.59 -9.66
CA LYS A 308 15.75 1.58 -9.67
C LYS A 308 16.32 1.32 -8.29
N ASP A 309 16.47 2.37 -7.47
CA ASP A 309 16.98 2.26 -6.10
C ASP A 309 16.03 1.52 -5.15
N ASN A 310 14.72 1.45 -5.46
CA ASN A 310 13.75 0.71 -4.67
C ASN A 310 13.68 -0.79 -5.00
N VAL A 311 14.02 -1.19 -6.22
CA VAL A 311 13.93 -2.59 -6.68
C VAL A 311 14.80 -3.55 -5.86
N PRO A 312 16.03 -3.19 -5.44
CA PRO A 312 16.86 -4.05 -4.60
C PRO A 312 16.25 -4.46 -3.26
N ALA A 313 15.24 -3.70 -2.76
CA ALA A 313 14.49 -4.08 -1.57
C ALA A 313 13.89 -5.50 -1.65
N LEU A 314 13.59 -5.95 -2.85
CA LEU A 314 13.03 -7.28 -3.11
C LEU A 314 14.03 -8.41 -2.81
N ALA A 315 15.33 -8.15 -2.83
CA ALA A 315 16.38 -9.10 -2.49
C ALA A 315 16.75 -9.07 -0.99
N VAL A 316 16.34 -8.07 -0.24
CA VAL A 316 16.67 -7.94 1.20
C VAL A 316 16.02 -9.06 2.00
N ARG A 317 16.79 -9.64 2.92
CA ARG A 317 16.34 -10.64 3.88
C ARG A 317 16.61 -10.10 5.28
N LEU A 318 15.54 -9.73 5.96
CA LEU A 318 15.59 -9.32 7.35
C LEU A 318 15.32 -10.55 8.24
N SER A 319 16.16 -10.74 9.25
CA SER A 319 15.91 -11.70 10.31
C SER A 319 14.87 -11.16 11.31
N GLU A 320 14.34 -12.03 12.17
CA GLU A 320 13.47 -11.61 13.27
C GLU A 320 14.18 -10.62 14.20
N SER A 321 15.50 -10.76 14.40
CA SER A 321 16.29 -9.81 15.18
C SER A 321 16.40 -8.44 14.52
N ASP A 322 16.55 -8.37 13.19
CA ASP A 322 16.59 -7.10 12.47
C ASP A 322 15.25 -6.37 12.56
N ILE A 323 14.14 -7.10 12.41
CA ILE A 323 12.79 -6.54 12.58
C ILE A 323 12.59 -6.05 14.02
N ALA A 324 12.97 -6.84 15.02
CA ALA A 324 12.87 -6.46 16.42
C ALA A 324 13.71 -5.21 16.76
N GLU A 325 14.88 -5.08 16.14
CA GLU A 325 15.73 -3.90 16.30
C GLU A 325 15.07 -2.64 15.71
N ILE A 326 14.49 -2.72 14.51
CA ILE A 326 13.72 -1.61 13.91
C ILE A 326 12.52 -1.29 14.81
N ASP A 327 11.79 -2.30 15.28
CA ASP A 327 10.63 -2.14 16.16
C ASP A 327 10.99 -1.48 17.51
N SER A 328 12.24 -1.60 17.96
CA SER A 328 12.72 -1.00 19.22
C SER A 328 12.98 0.52 19.12
N ALA A 329 12.89 1.10 17.93
CA ALA A 329 13.13 2.54 17.71
C ALA A 329 12.24 3.43 18.58
N TYR A 330 11.03 2.99 18.88
CA TYR A 330 10.11 3.64 19.81
C TYR A 330 9.15 2.62 20.42
N GLU A 331 8.57 2.96 21.56
CA GLU A 331 7.57 2.12 22.20
C GLU A 331 6.25 2.21 21.42
N PHE A 332 5.82 1.09 20.83
CA PHE A 332 4.55 0.99 20.15
C PHE A 332 3.49 0.41 21.08
N ASP A 333 2.46 1.19 21.37
CA ASP A 333 1.32 0.74 22.17
C ASP A 333 0.30 0.03 21.28
N HIS A 334 0.11 -1.27 21.53
CA HIS A 334 -0.90 -2.07 20.84
C HIS A 334 -2.34 -1.71 21.28
N GLY A 335 -2.49 -1.01 22.41
CA GLY A 335 -3.78 -0.63 22.96
C GLY A 335 -4.58 -1.78 23.54
N PHE A 336 -5.67 -1.44 24.24
CA PHE A 336 -6.65 -2.44 24.70
C PHE A 336 -7.52 -2.89 23.52
N PRO A 337 -7.86 -4.19 23.39
CA PRO A 337 -7.62 -5.29 24.35
C PRO A 337 -6.26 -6.00 24.22
N HIS A 338 -5.43 -5.66 23.21
CA HIS A 338 -4.19 -6.40 22.93
C HIS A 338 -3.20 -6.39 24.09
N THR A 339 -3.06 -5.28 24.81
CA THR A 339 -2.18 -5.17 25.99
C THR A 339 -2.63 -6.05 27.16
N PHE A 340 -3.94 -6.29 27.31
CA PHE A 340 -4.46 -7.26 28.27
C PHE A 340 -4.22 -8.70 27.81
N LEU A 341 -4.62 -8.99 26.56
CA LEU A 341 -4.56 -10.35 26.02
C LEU A 341 -3.12 -10.88 25.92
N SER A 342 -2.15 -10.03 25.56
CA SER A 342 -0.74 -10.42 25.42
C SER A 342 0.00 -10.63 26.74
N GLY A 343 -0.53 -10.12 27.84
CA GLY A 343 0.14 -10.13 29.14
C GLY A 343 0.97 -8.88 29.43
N THR A 344 0.98 -7.87 28.53
CA THR A 344 1.75 -6.62 28.75
C THR A 344 1.42 -5.98 30.10
N LEU A 345 0.15 -6.00 30.51
CA LEU A 345 -0.30 -5.46 31.81
C LEU A 345 0.08 -6.34 33.02
N PHE A 346 0.55 -7.57 32.82
CA PHE A 346 0.82 -8.54 33.89
C PHE A 346 2.31 -8.84 34.04
N ASP A 347 2.95 -9.26 32.95
CA ASP A 347 4.34 -9.71 32.93
C ASP A 347 5.23 -8.94 31.97
N GLY A 348 4.68 -7.91 31.32
CA GLY A 348 5.37 -7.08 30.31
C GLY A 348 5.54 -7.74 28.94
N SER A 349 4.93 -8.90 28.71
CA SER A 349 4.98 -9.58 27.40
C SER A 349 4.35 -8.71 26.32
N LYS A 350 4.98 -8.67 25.14
CA LYS A 350 4.47 -7.92 23.98
C LYS A 350 4.09 -8.87 22.85
N PRO A 351 3.05 -8.57 22.05
CA PRO A 351 2.75 -9.34 20.85
C PRO A 351 3.94 -9.35 19.89
N LYS A 352 4.16 -10.49 19.23
CA LYS A 352 5.20 -10.66 18.22
C LYS A 352 4.60 -10.43 16.83
N GLY A 353 4.51 -9.16 16.42
CA GLY A 353 3.91 -8.82 15.12
C GLY A 353 2.38 -8.76 15.16
N ALA A 354 1.70 -9.28 14.13
CA ALA A 354 0.24 -9.38 14.14
C ALA A 354 -0.22 -10.30 15.26
N PHE A 355 -1.20 -9.82 16.05
CA PHE A 355 -1.69 -10.54 17.22
C PHE A 355 -2.28 -11.90 16.82
N GLY A 356 -1.85 -12.97 17.50
CA GLY A 356 -2.29 -14.33 17.22
C GLY A 356 -2.50 -15.15 18.52
N PRO A 357 -2.99 -16.40 18.41
CA PRO A 357 -3.27 -17.24 19.58
C PRO A 357 -2.06 -17.46 20.50
N GLN A 358 -0.84 -17.48 19.94
CA GLN A 358 0.41 -17.58 20.70
C GLN A 358 0.65 -16.37 21.63
N ASP A 359 0.00 -15.23 21.33
CA ASP A 359 0.15 -13.99 22.10
C ASP A 359 -0.85 -13.90 23.26
N VAL A 360 -1.83 -14.82 23.38
CA VAL A 360 -2.83 -14.77 24.45
C VAL A 360 -2.23 -15.25 25.77
N TYR A 361 -2.02 -14.33 26.71
CA TYR A 361 -1.41 -14.59 28.02
C TYR A 361 -2.12 -15.68 28.81
N LEU A 362 -3.45 -15.60 28.93
CA LEU A 362 -4.23 -16.58 29.69
C LEU A 362 -4.10 -18.00 29.13
N THR A 363 -4.09 -18.13 27.79
CA THR A 363 -3.86 -19.43 27.13
C THR A 363 -2.47 -19.97 27.48
N ARG A 364 -1.43 -19.13 27.42
CA ARG A 364 -0.06 -19.54 27.79
C ARG A 364 0.07 -19.88 29.26
N ALA A 365 -0.55 -19.10 30.14
CA ALA A 365 -0.45 -19.28 31.58
C ALA A 365 -1.20 -20.52 32.11
N THR A 366 -2.27 -20.94 31.40
CA THR A 366 -3.11 -22.06 31.83
C THR A 366 -2.77 -23.38 31.15
N ASN A 367 -2.08 -23.36 30.03
CA ASN A 367 -1.68 -24.55 29.28
C ASN A 367 -0.22 -24.92 29.63
N THR A 368 -0.01 -26.16 30.03
CA THR A 368 1.34 -26.68 30.28
C THR A 368 2.14 -26.89 29.00
N ARG A 369 1.46 -27.19 27.91
CA ARG A 369 2.02 -27.31 26.54
C ARG A 369 0.95 -26.97 25.51
N PHE A 370 1.27 -26.02 24.63
CA PHE A 370 0.40 -25.62 23.53
C PHE A 370 1.21 -25.56 22.24
N GLU A 371 0.85 -26.40 21.27
CA GLU A 371 1.42 -26.39 19.93
C GLU A 371 0.49 -25.62 19.00
N TRP A 372 1.06 -24.70 18.26
CA TRP A 372 0.35 -23.82 17.36
C TRP A 372 0.76 -24.04 15.91
N VAL A 373 -0.22 -24.13 15.02
CA VAL A 373 0.04 -24.13 13.57
C VAL A 373 0.09 -22.68 13.10
N GLU A 374 1.26 -22.26 12.63
CA GLU A 374 1.45 -20.91 12.13
C GLU A 374 0.63 -20.68 10.87
N GLY A 375 0.03 -19.49 10.77
CA GLY A 375 -0.67 -19.03 9.59
C GLY A 375 0.27 -18.72 8.43
N PRO A 376 -0.25 -18.17 7.32
CA PRO A 376 0.56 -17.75 6.18
C PRO A 376 1.66 -16.79 6.60
N LYS A 377 2.90 -17.08 6.20
CA LYS A 377 4.07 -16.23 6.44
C LYS A 377 4.28 -15.27 5.26
N SER A 378 5.04 -14.22 5.52
CA SER A 378 5.54 -13.34 4.46
C SER A 378 6.31 -14.13 3.41
N ILE A 379 6.20 -13.72 2.14
CA ILE A 379 6.96 -14.36 1.05
C ILE A 379 8.41 -13.87 1.15
N SER A 380 9.34 -14.81 1.37
CA SER A 380 10.77 -14.55 1.18
C SER A 380 11.18 -15.02 -0.21
N PHE A 381 12.03 -14.24 -0.90
CA PHE A 381 12.61 -14.72 -2.15
C PHE A 381 13.47 -15.96 -1.89
N GLN A 382 13.22 -17.03 -2.63
CA GLN A 382 14.18 -18.13 -2.71
C GLN A 382 15.38 -17.64 -3.53
N LYS A 383 16.59 -18.04 -3.11
CA LYS A 383 17.82 -17.73 -3.85
C LYS A 383 17.82 -18.40 -5.22
#